data_54a770cc49b0a4cad826f05971810568
#
_entry.id   54a770cc49b0a4cad826f05971810568
#
_cell.length_a   1.000
_cell.length_b   1.000
_cell.length_c   1.000
_cell.angle_alpha   90.00
_cell.angle_beta   90.00
_cell.angle_gamma   90.00
#
_symmetry.space_group_name_H-M   'P 1'
#
loop_
_entity.id
_entity.type
_entity.pdbx_description
1 polymer ?
#
loop_
_entity_poly.entity_id
_entity_poly.type
_entity_poly.pdbx_seq_one_letter_code
_entity_poly.pdbx_strand_id
1 'polypeptide(L)'
;MLKTIVIPCLFCVFGQASDDLQPVPDQAVNGAGSQASLLAEESAPEAIPKTPPQALDESPASYRPTPPELVAEALMLPPGHTLTGQPMNLASVLANLRDGGEQLAAISAYWQLTEAVGRYRFQLDYDRQLQQLRAGANESARMAAARAASKAAVSEAELRAVAAQHEMAAYAGISTQSGLPLPADRPHVGQYITRFRELFAVRPAPAAARRLDRTLPIRFQSLEAQVQAIAAAEDACEALRASSNPLSEQIAALDLVRRLQCEWIAAVCRYNCDIAEYAVTVVPAGTNGSELVNLLIRPAPESVQPLVSEEPAAVQPAGATEPIPARAPQRQPS
;
A
#
# COMPACT_ATOMS: atom_id res chain seq x y z
N MET A 1 27.20 -16.87 33.67
CA MET A 1 25.97 -17.67 33.74
C MET A 1 25.02 -17.09 32.71
N LEU A 2 25.03 -17.63 31.48
CA LEU A 2 24.11 -17.20 30.41
C LEU A 2 22.76 -17.87 30.65
N LYS A 3 21.72 -17.06 30.85
CA LYS A 3 20.33 -17.53 30.82
C LYS A 3 19.86 -17.54 29.39
N THR A 4 19.77 -18.72 28.78
CA THR A 4 19.13 -18.94 27.50
C THR A 4 17.63 -18.69 27.64
N ILE A 5 17.13 -17.57 27.10
CA ILE A 5 15.70 -17.31 26.99
C ILE A 5 15.23 -18.01 25.72
N VAL A 6 14.55 -19.14 25.88
CA VAL A 6 13.80 -19.81 24.81
C VAL A 6 12.49 -19.06 24.62
N ILE A 7 12.37 -18.30 23.54
CA ILE A 7 11.10 -17.69 23.13
C ILE A 7 10.35 -18.75 22.32
N PRO A 8 9.16 -19.18 22.74
CA PRO A 8 8.36 -20.08 21.91
C PRO A 8 7.81 -19.30 20.71
N CYS A 9 8.25 -19.68 19.51
CA CYS A 9 7.60 -19.28 18.26
C CYS A 9 6.16 -19.79 18.27
N LEU A 10 5.22 -18.91 18.48
CA LEU A 10 3.80 -19.17 18.27
C LEU A 10 3.55 -19.24 16.76
N PHE A 11 3.76 -20.42 16.17
CA PHE A 11 3.28 -20.71 14.83
C PHE A 11 1.77 -20.62 14.85
N CYS A 12 1.20 -19.58 14.22
CA CYS A 12 -0.19 -19.58 13.83
C CYS A 12 -0.41 -20.73 12.86
N VAL A 13 -0.95 -21.84 13.40
CA VAL A 13 -1.50 -22.93 12.62
C VAL A 13 -2.75 -22.40 11.92
N PHE A 14 -2.61 -21.98 10.68
CA PHE A 14 -3.74 -21.86 9.77
C PHE A 14 -4.27 -23.26 9.54
N GLY A 15 -5.44 -23.52 10.13
CA GLY A 15 -6.19 -24.74 9.91
C GLY A 15 -6.49 -24.91 8.42
N GLN A 16 -5.83 -25.90 7.81
CA GLN A 16 -6.28 -26.47 6.55
C GLN A 16 -7.61 -27.20 6.84
N ALA A 17 -8.71 -26.62 6.40
CA ALA A 17 -9.94 -27.33 6.21
C ALA A 17 -9.70 -28.35 5.09
N SER A 18 -9.55 -29.62 5.46
CA SER A 18 -9.54 -30.74 4.52
C SER A 18 -10.97 -30.91 4.02
N ASP A 19 -11.24 -30.41 2.82
CA ASP A 19 -12.43 -30.81 2.06
C ASP A 19 -12.24 -32.26 1.60
N ASP A 20 -12.91 -33.17 2.28
CA ASP A 20 -13.17 -34.55 1.83
C ASP A 20 -14.05 -34.51 0.57
N LEU A 21 -13.42 -34.41 -0.59
CA LEU A 21 -14.07 -34.63 -1.87
C LEU A 21 -14.25 -36.15 -2.08
N GLN A 22 -15.46 -36.66 -1.82
CA GLN A 22 -15.88 -37.97 -2.25
C GLN A 22 -15.90 -38.04 -3.79
N PRO A 23 -15.42 -39.13 -4.40
CA PRO A 23 -15.47 -39.30 -5.85
C PRO A 23 -16.90 -39.55 -6.32
N VAL A 24 -17.38 -38.76 -7.26
CA VAL A 24 -18.64 -38.97 -7.99
C VAL A 24 -18.41 -40.05 -9.05
N PRO A 25 -19.28 -41.07 -9.17
CA PRO A 25 -19.12 -42.14 -10.15
C PRO A 25 -19.41 -41.65 -11.59
N ASP A 26 -18.55 -42.09 -12.52
CA ASP A 26 -18.71 -41.98 -13.96
C ASP A 26 -20.08 -42.52 -14.43
N GLN A 27 -20.89 -41.65 -15.02
CA GLN A 27 -21.98 -42.09 -15.89
C GLN A 27 -21.59 -41.86 -17.36
N ALA A 28 -21.29 -42.95 -18.02
CA ALA A 28 -21.16 -43.02 -19.44
C ALA A 28 -22.54 -42.76 -20.11
N VAL A 29 -22.60 -41.74 -20.97
CA VAL A 29 -23.71 -41.60 -21.92
C VAL A 29 -23.12 -41.59 -23.33
N ASN A 30 -23.34 -42.74 -23.99
CA ASN A 30 -23.26 -42.90 -25.43
C ASN A 30 -24.40 -42.10 -26.10
N GLY A 31 -24.10 -41.36 -27.17
CA GLY A 31 -25.12 -40.72 -28.00
C GLY A 31 -24.56 -40.33 -29.34
N ALA A 32 -24.81 -41.19 -30.31
CA ALA A 32 -24.39 -41.06 -31.73
C ALA A 32 -25.07 -39.92 -32.46
N GLY A 33 -24.33 -39.38 -33.43
CA GLY A 33 -24.85 -39.09 -34.77
C GLY A 33 -25.58 -37.76 -34.99
N SER A 34 -25.01 -36.85 -35.74
CA SER A 34 -25.60 -36.47 -37.04
C SER A 34 -24.72 -35.42 -37.75
N GLN A 35 -24.31 -35.79 -38.96
CA GLN A 35 -23.80 -34.89 -39.98
C GLN A 35 -24.94 -34.01 -40.45
N ALA A 36 -24.69 -32.70 -40.61
CA ALA A 36 -25.40 -31.85 -41.56
C ALA A 36 -24.47 -30.79 -42.08
N SER A 37 -23.96 -31.05 -43.27
CA SER A 37 -23.47 -30.10 -44.26
C SER A 37 -24.60 -29.17 -44.67
N LEU A 38 -24.39 -27.85 -44.69
CA LEU A 38 -25.16 -26.93 -45.52
C LEU A 38 -24.40 -25.61 -45.74
N LEU A 39 -23.90 -25.48 -46.95
CA LEU A 39 -23.98 -24.34 -47.85
C LEU A 39 -23.50 -22.95 -47.35
N ALA A 40 -22.41 -22.57 -47.97
CA ALA A 40 -21.92 -21.20 -48.07
C ALA A 40 -22.99 -20.35 -48.78
N GLU A 41 -23.43 -19.29 -48.15
CA GLU A 41 -24.15 -18.18 -48.76
C GLU A 41 -23.28 -16.92 -48.62
N GLU A 42 -22.72 -16.54 -49.74
CA GLU A 42 -21.87 -15.37 -49.98
C GLU A 42 -22.77 -14.12 -49.92
N SER A 43 -22.81 -13.45 -48.77
CA SER A 43 -23.49 -12.17 -48.62
C SER A 43 -22.50 -11.03 -48.80
N ALA A 44 -22.81 -10.17 -49.76
CA ALA A 44 -22.09 -8.96 -50.14
C ALA A 44 -21.84 -8.03 -48.94
N PRO A 45 -20.75 -7.23 -48.94
CA PRO A 45 -20.44 -6.32 -47.84
C PRO A 45 -21.41 -5.14 -47.86
N GLU A 46 -22.27 -5.12 -46.83
CA GLU A 46 -23.14 -3.99 -46.52
C GLU A 46 -22.29 -2.80 -46.06
N ALA A 47 -22.45 -1.67 -46.72
CA ALA A 47 -21.71 -0.45 -46.47
C ALA A 47 -21.99 0.06 -45.06
N ILE A 48 -20.96 0.02 -44.17
CA ILE A 48 -20.99 0.58 -42.84
C ILE A 48 -21.20 2.09 -42.90
N PRO A 49 -22.29 2.65 -42.35
CA PRO A 49 -22.46 4.10 -42.29
C PRO A 49 -21.34 4.68 -41.39
N LYS A 50 -20.58 5.61 -41.96
CA LYS A 50 -19.58 6.41 -41.24
C LYS A 50 -20.32 7.36 -40.29
N THR A 51 -20.65 6.88 -39.09
CA THR A 51 -21.06 7.75 -37.98
C THR A 51 -19.83 8.57 -37.56
N PRO A 52 -19.91 9.92 -37.56
CA PRO A 52 -18.79 10.72 -37.04
C PRO A 52 -18.51 10.34 -35.61
N PRO A 53 -17.24 10.35 -35.17
CA PRO A 53 -16.92 10.05 -33.80
C PRO A 53 -17.68 11.04 -32.91
N GLN A 54 -18.63 10.53 -32.14
CA GLN A 54 -19.21 11.28 -31.04
C GLN A 54 -18.05 11.67 -30.14
N ALA A 55 -17.88 12.99 -29.96
CA ALA A 55 -17.01 13.51 -28.92
C ALA A 55 -17.42 12.81 -27.61
N LEU A 56 -16.55 11.94 -27.11
CA LEU A 56 -16.69 11.38 -25.77
C LEU A 56 -16.75 12.60 -24.86
N ASP A 57 -17.92 12.83 -24.24
CA ASP A 57 -18.05 13.75 -23.12
C ASP A 57 -16.92 13.41 -22.15
N GLU A 58 -15.90 14.26 -22.09
CA GLU A 58 -14.86 14.19 -21.07
C GLU A 58 -15.55 14.57 -19.75
N SER A 59 -16.28 13.60 -19.16
CA SER A 59 -16.58 13.63 -17.73
C SER A 59 -15.28 13.96 -17.01
N PRO A 60 -15.28 14.94 -16.09
CA PRO A 60 -14.06 15.29 -15.35
C PRO A 60 -13.45 14.00 -14.84
N ALA A 61 -12.24 13.68 -15.30
CA ALA A 61 -11.54 12.46 -14.94
C ALA A 61 -11.57 12.35 -13.42
N SER A 62 -12.30 11.38 -12.90
CA SER A 62 -12.34 11.12 -11.46
C SER A 62 -10.89 10.92 -11.01
N TYR A 63 -10.45 11.68 -10.01
CA TYR A 63 -9.12 11.58 -9.44
C TYR A 63 -8.88 10.12 -9.01
N ARG A 64 -7.90 9.48 -9.61
CA ARG A 64 -7.49 8.13 -9.24
C ARG A 64 -6.19 8.20 -8.47
N PRO A 65 -6.19 7.81 -7.20
CA PRO A 65 -4.97 7.85 -6.40
C PRO A 65 -3.92 6.91 -7.01
N THR A 66 -2.69 7.38 -7.05
CA THR A 66 -1.54 6.56 -7.45
C THR A 66 -1.12 5.64 -6.30
N PRO A 67 -0.42 4.50 -6.58
CA PRO A 67 0.08 3.63 -5.52
C PRO A 67 0.88 4.35 -4.41
N PRO A 68 1.79 5.31 -4.71
CA PRO A 68 2.48 6.08 -3.67
C PRO A 68 1.57 6.97 -2.82
N GLU A 69 0.50 7.52 -3.40
CA GLU A 69 -0.48 8.33 -2.67
C GLU A 69 -1.32 7.49 -1.72
N LEU A 70 -1.77 6.30 -2.16
CA LEU A 70 -2.47 5.35 -1.30
C LEU A 70 -1.62 4.89 -0.11
N VAL A 71 -0.31 4.66 -0.30
CA VAL A 71 0.61 4.37 0.81
C VAL A 71 0.70 5.56 1.75
N ALA A 72 0.87 6.77 1.21
CA ALA A 72 0.95 7.98 2.03
C ALA A 72 -0.32 8.18 2.86
N GLU A 73 -1.48 7.95 2.26
CA GLU A 73 -2.77 8.00 2.96
C GLU A 73 -2.89 6.92 4.04
N ALA A 74 -2.51 5.67 3.75
CA ALA A 74 -2.55 4.56 4.69
C ALA A 74 -1.72 4.81 5.96
N LEU A 75 -0.62 5.57 5.85
CA LEU A 75 0.28 5.86 6.97
C LEU A 75 -0.03 7.20 7.65
N MET A 76 -0.91 8.02 7.09
CA MET A 76 -1.32 9.30 7.66
C MET A 76 -2.50 9.09 8.61
N LEU A 77 -2.22 8.94 9.91
CA LEU A 77 -3.26 8.80 10.91
C LEU A 77 -4.09 10.09 11.06
N PRO A 78 -5.44 9.99 11.11
CA PRO A 78 -6.31 11.16 11.20
C PRO A 78 -6.24 11.81 12.59
N PRO A 79 -6.61 13.09 12.71
CA PRO A 79 -6.70 13.75 14.03
C PRO A 79 -7.64 13.00 14.98
N GLY A 80 -7.24 12.88 16.26
CA GLY A 80 -8.05 12.23 17.30
C GLY A 80 -7.89 10.70 17.36
N HIS A 81 -6.94 10.11 16.60
CA HIS A 81 -6.58 8.70 16.80
C HIS A 81 -5.90 8.48 18.16
N THR A 82 -5.98 7.27 18.66
CA THR A 82 -5.45 6.88 19.97
C THR A 82 -4.05 6.25 19.89
N LEU A 83 -3.65 5.74 18.71
CA LEU A 83 -2.33 5.15 18.51
C LEU A 83 -1.23 6.19 18.63
N THR A 84 -0.37 6.05 19.64
CA THR A 84 0.75 6.96 19.90
C THR A 84 2.08 6.28 19.61
N GLY A 85 3.10 7.08 19.28
CA GLY A 85 4.45 6.55 19.05
C GLY A 85 5.39 7.59 18.48
N GLN A 86 6.65 7.19 18.30
CA GLN A 86 7.69 8.01 17.68
C GLN A 86 8.04 7.47 16.30
N PRO A 87 8.18 8.32 15.29
CA PRO A 87 8.61 7.91 13.96
C PRO A 87 9.97 7.20 14.02
N MET A 88 10.06 6.03 13.42
CA MET A 88 11.27 5.23 13.32
C MET A 88 11.47 4.78 11.88
N ASN A 89 12.67 4.95 11.36
CA ASN A 89 13.03 4.46 10.03
C ASN A 89 13.70 3.07 10.10
N LEU A 90 13.61 2.32 9.02
CA LEU A 90 14.17 0.99 8.90
C LEU A 90 15.70 0.97 9.06
N ALA A 91 16.38 2.04 8.60
CA ALA A 91 17.82 2.15 8.76
C ALA A 91 18.25 2.16 10.24
N SER A 92 17.50 2.85 11.11
CA SER A 92 17.74 2.85 12.56
C SER A 92 17.55 1.48 13.18
N VAL A 93 16.55 0.73 12.71
CA VAL A 93 16.29 -0.65 13.17
C VAL A 93 17.46 -1.57 12.82
N LEU A 94 18.00 -1.45 11.62
CA LEU A 94 19.05 -2.33 11.10
C LEU A 94 20.48 -1.90 11.50
N ALA A 95 20.66 -0.75 12.13
CA ALA A 95 21.98 -0.15 12.38
C ALA A 95 22.96 -1.10 13.11
N ASN A 96 22.45 -1.89 14.06
CA ASN A 96 23.25 -2.78 14.90
C ASN A 96 23.17 -4.26 14.49
N LEU A 97 22.34 -4.61 13.51
CA LEU A 97 22.16 -5.98 13.04
C LEU A 97 23.16 -6.30 11.93
N ARG A 98 23.85 -7.45 12.03
CA ARG A 98 24.84 -7.91 11.05
C ARG A 98 24.52 -9.29 10.49
N ASP A 99 23.72 -10.06 11.19
CA ASP A 99 23.25 -11.35 10.71
C ASP A 99 22.08 -11.17 9.75
N GLY A 100 22.15 -11.81 8.57
CA GLY A 100 21.13 -11.67 7.54
C GLY A 100 19.76 -12.19 7.97
N GLY A 101 19.71 -13.21 8.82
CA GLY A 101 18.47 -13.74 9.38
C GLY A 101 17.82 -12.76 10.35
N GLU A 102 18.62 -12.14 11.24
CA GLU A 102 18.14 -11.11 12.16
C GLU A 102 17.69 -9.86 11.39
N GLN A 103 18.43 -9.44 10.36
CA GLN A 103 18.03 -8.33 9.49
C GLN A 103 16.70 -8.61 8.81
N LEU A 104 16.51 -9.81 8.24
CA LEU A 104 15.26 -10.19 7.58
C LEU A 104 14.08 -10.23 8.55
N ALA A 105 14.28 -10.77 9.76
CA ALA A 105 13.26 -10.80 10.80
C ALA A 105 12.85 -9.37 11.22
N ALA A 106 13.82 -8.49 11.42
CA ALA A 106 13.57 -7.09 11.77
C ALA A 106 12.85 -6.31 10.66
N ILE A 107 13.22 -6.54 9.38
CA ILE A 107 12.53 -5.95 8.22
C ILE A 107 11.08 -6.46 8.15
N SER A 108 10.87 -7.75 8.37
CA SER A 108 9.53 -8.33 8.39
C SER A 108 8.65 -7.72 9.48
N ALA A 109 9.18 -7.57 10.70
CA ALA A 109 8.48 -6.92 11.80
C ALA A 109 8.16 -5.44 11.49
N TYR A 110 9.08 -4.73 10.83
CA TYR A 110 8.87 -3.35 10.41
C TYR A 110 7.71 -3.21 9.40
N TRP A 111 7.66 -4.09 8.39
CA TRP A 111 6.56 -4.06 7.43
C TRP A 111 5.24 -4.59 8.00
N GLN A 112 5.28 -5.50 8.98
CA GLN A 112 4.09 -5.90 9.73
C GLN A 112 3.52 -4.74 10.56
N LEU A 113 4.38 -3.93 11.19
CA LEU A 113 3.94 -2.70 11.85
C LEU A 113 3.32 -1.73 10.86
N THR A 114 3.94 -1.55 9.70
CA THR A 114 3.43 -0.70 8.61
C THR A 114 2.04 -1.17 8.15
N GLU A 115 1.85 -2.48 7.94
CA GLU A 115 0.56 -3.08 7.60
C GLU A 115 -0.49 -2.83 8.68
N ALA A 116 -0.13 -3.05 9.95
CA ALA A 116 -1.06 -2.90 11.07
C ALA A 116 -1.53 -1.44 11.22
N VAL A 117 -0.62 -0.47 11.08
CA VAL A 117 -0.95 0.96 11.09
C VAL A 117 -1.85 1.34 9.91
N GLY A 118 -1.55 0.86 8.69
CA GLY A 118 -2.38 1.10 7.51
C GLY A 118 -3.78 0.52 7.64
N ARG A 119 -3.92 -0.70 8.14
CA ARG A 119 -5.22 -1.33 8.41
C ARG A 119 -6.02 -0.56 9.47
N TYR A 120 -5.37 -0.09 10.53
CA TYR A 120 -6.00 0.74 11.54
C TYR A 120 -6.52 2.05 10.92
N ARG A 121 -5.71 2.70 10.09
CA ARG A 121 -6.10 3.91 9.34
C ARG A 121 -7.35 3.69 8.48
N PHE A 122 -7.38 2.67 7.66
CA PHE A 122 -8.53 2.35 6.79
C PHE A 122 -9.78 1.98 7.60
N GLN A 123 -9.61 1.33 8.75
CA GLN A 123 -10.74 1.05 9.64
C GLN A 123 -11.32 2.31 10.28
N LEU A 124 -10.47 3.29 10.65
CA LEU A 124 -10.92 4.60 11.12
C LEU A 124 -11.69 5.38 10.05
N ASP A 125 -11.24 5.31 8.80
CA ASP A 125 -11.93 5.97 7.69
C ASP A 125 -13.28 5.34 7.39
N TYR A 126 -13.34 4.02 7.39
CA TYR A 126 -14.61 3.31 7.27
C TYR A 126 -15.59 3.71 8.37
N ASP A 127 -15.15 3.74 9.62
CA ASP A 127 -15.99 4.15 10.75
C ASP A 127 -16.51 5.58 10.59
N ARG A 128 -15.63 6.51 10.19
CA ARG A 128 -16.00 7.91 9.93
C ARG A 128 -17.02 8.01 8.79
N GLN A 129 -16.80 7.30 7.68
CA GLN A 129 -17.72 7.32 6.55
C GLN A 129 -19.08 6.70 6.91
N LEU A 130 -19.09 5.63 7.70
CA LEU A 130 -20.31 5.01 8.19
C LEU A 130 -21.10 5.94 9.13
N GLN A 131 -20.41 6.78 9.92
CA GLN A 131 -21.07 7.79 10.76
C GLN A 131 -21.75 8.88 9.95
N GLN A 132 -21.27 9.18 8.74
CA GLN A 132 -21.83 10.20 7.84
C GLN A 132 -23.08 9.71 7.09
N LEU A 133 -23.29 8.38 6.99
CA LEU A 133 -24.48 7.84 6.34
C LEU A 133 -25.74 8.17 7.17
N ARG A 134 -26.80 8.57 6.46
CA ARG A 134 -28.12 8.85 7.05
C ARG A 134 -28.99 7.61 6.93
N ALA A 135 -29.53 7.16 8.06
CA ALA A 135 -30.50 6.06 8.08
C ALA A 135 -31.92 6.62 8.03
N GLY A 136 -32.78 5.99 7.23
CA GLY A 136 -34.22 6.19 7.30
C GLY A 136 -34.80 5.61 8.61
N ALA A 137 -36.06 5.95 8.92
CA ALA A 137 -36.72 5.53 10.18
C ALA A 137 -36.70 3.99 10.36
N ASN A 138 -36.87 3.24 9.27
CA ASN A 138 -36.92 1.75 9.28
C ASN A 138 -35.53 1.09 9.25
N GLU A 139 -34.46 1.87 9.09
CA GLU A 139 -33.07 1.37 8.95
C GLU A 139 -32.21 1.65 10.18
N SER A 140 -32.76 2.34 11.19
CA SER A 140 -32.03 2.78 12.39
C SER A 140 -31.35 1.62 13.15
N ALA A 141 -32.02 0.48 13.30
CA ALA A 141 -31.47 -0.69 13.98
C ALA A 141 -30.29 -1.29 13.20
N ARG A 142 -30.37 -1.37 11.87
CA ARG A 142 -29.27 -1.86 11.02
C ARG A 142 -28.05 -0.92 11.09
N MET A 143 -28.29 0.39 11.04
CA MET A 143 -27.23 1.38 11.18
C MET A 143 -26.55 1.30 12.55
N ALA A 144 -27.33 1.15 13.63
CA ALA A 144 -26.78 0.99 14.97
C ALA A 144 -25.89 -0.26 15.09
N ALA A 145 -26.35 -1.39 14.52
CA ALA A 145 -25.56 -2.63 14.49
C ALA A 145 -24.27 -2.47 13.67
N ALA A 146 -24.34 -1.84 12.47
CA ALA A 146 -23.17 -1.59 11.64
C ALA A 146 -22.13 -0.70 12.34
N ARG A 147 -22.57 0.38 13.00
CA ARG A 147 -21.70 1.28 13.77
C ARG A 147 -21.08 0.58 14.98
N ALA A 148 -21.82 -0.27 15.68
CA ALA A 148 -21.29 -1.04 16.80
C ALA A 148 -20.20 -2.03 16.33
N ALA A 149 -20.45 -2.74 15.22
CA ALA A 149 -19.47 -3.65 14.60
C ALA A 149 -18.23 -2.90 14.12
N SER A 150 -18.38 -1.74 13.48
CA SER A 150 -17.27 -0.89 13.03
C SER A 150 -16.42 -0.43 14.22
N LYS A 151 -17.03 0.02 15.30
CA LYS A 151 -16.32 0.46 16.51
C LYS A 151 -15.50 -0.69 17.14
N ALA A 152 -16.06 -1.90 17.19
CA ALA A 152 -15.34 -3.09 17.66
C ALA A 152 -14.15 -3.41 16.74
N ALA A 153 -14.33 -3.31 15.42
CA ALA A 153 -13.25 -3.53 14.44
C ALA A 153 -12.14 -2.47 14.52
N VAL A 154 -12.46 -1.20 14.84
CA VAL A 154 -11.46 -0.15 15.12
C VAL A 154 -10.61 -0.55 16.32
N SER A 155 -11.24 -0.96 17.44
CA SER A 155 -10.51 -1.37 18.64
C SER A 155 -9.62 -2.59 18.40
N GLU A 156 -10.08 -3.56 17.63
CA GLU A 156 -9.28 -4.74 17.24
C GLU A 156 -8.09 -4.34 16.35
N ALA A 157 -8.27 -3.44 15.39
CA ALA A 157 -7.19 -2.96 14.54
C ALA A 157 -6.15 -2.15 15.35
N GLU A 158 -6.59 -1.36 16.32
CA GLU A 158 -5.72 -0.65 17.26
C GLU A 158 -4.88 -1.63 18.10
N LEU A 159 -5.50 -2.66 18.67
CA LEU A 159 -4.78 -3.69 19.44
C LEU A 159 -3.70 -4.37 18.59
N ARG A 160 -3.98 -4.67 17.33
CA ARG A 160 -2.99 -5.25 16.42
C ARG A 160 -1.84 -4.28 16.15
N ALA A 161 -2.14 -2.99 15.94
CA ALA A 161 -1.11 -1.98 15.74
C ALA A 161 -0.21 -1.83 16.98
N VAL A 162 -0.79 -1.79 18.17
CA VAL A 162 -0.04 -1.75 19.44
C VAL A 162 0.81 -3.01 19.64
N ALA A 163 0.28 -4.19 19.33
CA ALA A 163 1.05 -5.44 19.42
C ALA A 163 2.26 -5.42 18.47
N ALA A 164 2.06 -4.96 17.22
CA ALA A 164 3.14 -4.82 16.24
C ALA A 164 4.19 -3.76 16.68
N GLN A 165 3.78 -2.67 17.33
CA GLN A 165 4.70 -1.70 17.91
C GLN A 165 5.59 -2.33 18.99
N HIS A 166 5.02 -3.16 19.86
CA HIS A 166 5.79 -3.87 20.92
C HIS A 166 6.76 -4.88 20.32
N GLU A 167 6.34 -5.63 19.32
CA GLU A 167 7.21 -6.56 18.61
C GLU A 167 8.38 -5.82 17.93
N MET A 168 8.10 -4.71 17.24
CA MET A 168 9.12 -3.90 16.59
C MET A 168 10.09 -3.27 17.63
N ALA A 169 9.60 -2.81 18.76
CA ALA A 169 10.42 -2.26 19.84
C ALA A 169 11.42 -3.31 20.37
N ALA A 170 11.02 -4.59 20.45
CA ALA A 170 11.89 -5.67 20.86
C ALA A 170 13.05 -5.89 19.87
N TYR A 171 12.80 -5.87 18.55
CA TYR A 171 13.85 -5.95 17.50
C TYR A 171 14.78 -4.75 17.53
N ALA A 172 14.24 -3.56 17.71
CA ALA A 172 15.03 -2.33 17.77
C ALA A 172 15.78 -2.11 19.10
N GLY A 173 15.57 -2.97 20.10
CA GLY A 173 16.17 -2.82 21.43
C GLY A 173 15.72 -1.56 22.17
N ILE A 174 14.50 -1.07 21.87
CA ILE A 174 13.97 0.17 22.42
C ILE A 174 13.22 -0.14 23.73
N SER A 175 13.51 0.66 24.76
CA SER A 175 12.69 0.62 25.98
C SER A 175 11.30 1.18 25.69
N THR A 176 10.28 0.45 26.10
CA THR A 176 8.88 0.89 25.97
C THR A 176 8.58 2.19 26.73
N GLN A 177 9.45 2.59 27.67
CA GLN A 177 9.38 3.87 28.36
C GLN A 177 9.75 5.06 27.47
N SER A 178 10.52 4.83 26.40
CA SER A 178 10.95 5.88 25.46
C SER A 178 9.90 6.20 24.39
N GLY A 179 8.77 5.53 24.41
CA GLY A 179 7.72 5.59 23.40
C GLY A 179 7.81 4.41 22.41
N LEU A 180 6.66 3.97 21.93
CA LEU A 180 6.57 2.90 20.95
C LEU A 180 6.90 3.39 19.54
N PRO A 181 7.42 2.54 18.64
CA PRO A 181 7.76 2.94 17.28
C PRO A 181 6.52 3.11 16.38
N LEU A 182 6.57 4.09 15.47
CA LEU A 182 5.68 4.21 14.31
C LEU A 182 6.52 4.16 13.04
N PRO A 183 6.03 3.55 11.95
CA PRO A 183 6.81 3.47 10.70
C PRO A 183 6.97 4.87 10.09
N ALA A 184 8.20 5.25 9.77
CA ALA A 184 8.52 6.50 9.12
C ALA A 184 8.78 6.34 7.61
N ASP A 185 9.22 5.15 7.19
CA ASP A 185 9.49 4.87 5.79
C ASP A 185 8.23 4.39 5.07
N ARG A 186 8.15 4.73 3.80
CA ARG A 186 7.11 4.24 2.91
C ARG A 186 7.58 2.97 2.23
N PRO A 187 6.76 1.91 2.19
CA PRO A 187 7.09 0.72 1.42
C PRO A 187 7.21 1.02 -0.08
N HIS A 188 8.06 0.28 -0.76
CA HIS A 188 8.22 0.39 -2.21
C HIS A 188 6.98 -0.19 -2.91
N VAL A 189 6.42 0.57 -3.85
CA VAL A 189 5.22 0.22 -4.62
C VAL A 189 5.45 0.21 -6.13
N GLY A 190 6.69 0.42 -6.57
CA GLY A 190 7.09 0.33 -7.97
C GLY A 190 7.60 -1.07 -8.34
N GLN A 191 7.89 -1.28 -9.62
CA GLN A 191 8.53 -2.49 -10.08
C GLN A 191 9.96 -2.60 -9.53
N TYR A 192 10.25 -3.69 -8.82
CA TYR A 192 11.60 -3.99 -8.35
C TYR A 192 12.39 -4.78 -9.40
N ILE A 193 13.59 -4.27 -9.76
CA ILE A 193 14.48 -4.90 -10.75
C ILE A 193 15.55 -5.69 -10.01
N THR A 194 15.51 -7.02 -10.11
CA THR A 194 16.37 -7.94 -9.36
C THR A 194 17.83 -7.96 -9.81
N ARG A 195 18.14 -7.52 -11.03
CA ARG A 195 19.47 -7.70 -11.68
C ARG A 195 19.98 -9.15 -11.62
N PHE A 196 19.07 -10.12 -11.56
CA PHE A 196 19.38 -11.54 -11.37
C PHE A 196 20.36 -12.07 -12.40
N ARG A 197 20.17 -11.75 -13.70
CA ARG A 197 21.03 -12.21 -14.79
C ARG A 197 22.46 -11.71 -14.65
N GLU A 198 22.67 -10.47 -14.19
CA GLU A 198 23.98 -9.87 -13.98
C GLU A 198 24.70 -10.54 -12.79
N LEU A 199 23.97 -10.69 -11.67
CA LEU A 199 24.52 -11.23 -10.43
C LEU A 199 24.91 -12.70 -10.52
N PHE A 200 24.19 -13.47 -11.33
CA PHE A 200 24.37 -14.93 -11.44
C PHE A 200 24.82 -15.39 -12.82
N ALA A 201 25.47 -14.51 -13.61
CA ALA A 201 26.00 -14.86 -14.93
C ALA A 201 27.07 -15.96 -14.86
N VAL A 202 27.90 -15.94 -13.82
CA VAL A 202 29.07 -16.84 -13.68
C VAL A 202 29.03 -17.72 -12.42
N ARG A 203 28.03 -17.58 -11.56
CA ARG A 203 27.90 -18.37 -10.32
C ARG A 203 26.51 -18.98 -10.22
N PRO A 204 26.38 -20.15 -9.54
CA PRO A 204 25.07 -20.75 -9.33
C PRO A 204 24.18 -19.82 -8.46
N ALA A 205 22.93 -19.62 -8.89
CA ALA A 205 21.98 -18.82 -8.14
C ALA A 205 21.36 -19.65 -7.00
N PRO A 206 21.18 -19.07 -5.80
CA PRO A 206 20.38 -19.67 -4.74
C PRO A 206 18.94 -19.93 -5.19
N ALA A 207 18.31 -20.99 -4.66
CA ALA A 207 16.93 -21.33 -5.01
C ALA A 207 15.95 -20.20 -4.67
N ALA A 208 16.14 -19.55 -3.52
CA ALA A 208 15.35 -18.39 -3.10
C ALA A 208 15.45 -17.23 -4.12
N ALA A 209 16.67 -16.87 -4.55
CA ALA A 209 16.86 -15.81 -5.53
C ALA A 209 16.15 -16.12 -6.86
N ARG A 210 16.22 -17.37 -7.34
CA ARG A 210 15.51 -17.81 -8.57
C ARG A 210 13.98 -17.73 -8.43
N ARG A 211 13.46 -18.13 -7.27
CA ARG A 211 12.03 -18.04 -6.97
C ARG A 211 11.59 -16.58 -6.98
N LEU A 212 12.29 -15.72 -6.25
CA LEU A 212 11.94 -14.31 -6.08
C LEU A 212 12.07 -13.51 -7.38
N ASP A 213 13.08 -13.78 -8.21
CA ASP A 213 13.22 -13.19 -9.55
C ASP A 213 11.97 -13.42 -10.42
N ARG A 214 11.32 -14.57 -10.29
CA ARG A 214 10.10 -14.91 -11.02
C ARG A 214 8.83 -14.35 -10.37
N THR A 215 8.78 -14.30 -9.03
CA THR A 215 7.55 -13.94 -8.31
C THR A 215 7.39 -12.45 -8.10
N LEU A 216 8.47 -11.68 -7.96
CA LEU A 216 8.42 -10.24 -7.75
C LEU A 216 7.69 -9.47 -8.87
N PRO A 217 7.92 -9.74 -10.17
CA PRO A 217 7.15 -9.09 -11.24
C PRO A 217 5.66 -9.42 -11.20
N ILE A 218 5.29 -10.66 -10.86
CA ILE A 218 3.89 -11.09 -10.75
C ILE A 218 3.21 -10.37 -9.58
N ARG A 219 3.89 -10.26 -8.44
CA ARG A 219 3.37 -9.51 -7.28
C ARG A 219 3.15 -8.04 -7.62
N PHE A 220 4.10 -7.42 -8.33
CA PHE A 220 3.95 -6.04 -8.76
C PHE A 220 2.71 -5.86 -9.65
N GLN A 221 2.51 -6.71 -10.67
CA GLN A 221 1.30 -6.69 -11.50
C GLN A 221 0.01 -6.88 -10.68
N SER A 222 0.06 -7.75 -9.65
CA SER A 222 -1.07 -7.92 -8.73
C SER A 222 -1.36 -6.65 -7.92
N LEU A 223 -0.34 -5.91 -7.48
CA LEU A 223 -0.52 -4.64 -6.78
C LEU A 223 -1.18 -3.59 -7.68
N GLU A 224 -0.77 -3.50 -8.94
CA GLU A 224 -1.39 -2.59 -9.93
C GLU A 224 -2.86 -2.93 -10.17
N ALA A 225 -3.18 -4.22 -10.32
CA ALA A 225 -4.57 -4.67 -10.49
C ALA A 225 -5.43 -4.36 -9.25
N GLN A 226 -4.88 -4.49 -8.05
CA GLN A 226 -5.59 -4.16 -6.80
C GLN A 226 -5.87 -2.66 -6.69
N VAL A 227 -4.95 -1.78 -7.10
CA VAL A 227 -5.19 -0.32 -7.14
C VAL A 227 -6.35 0.01 -8.08
N GLN A 228 -6.41 -0.63 -9.25
CA GLN A 228 -7.54 -0.46 -10.18
C GLN A 228 -8.86 -0.95 -9.57
N ALA A 229 -8.82 -2.05 -8.83
CA ALA A 229 -10.00 -2.58 -8.15
C ALA A 229 -10.48 -1.65 -7.01
N ILE A 230 -9.56 -1.02 -6.25
CA ILE A 230 -9.90 -0.02 -5.25
C ILE A 230 -10.59 1.17 -5.91
N ALA A 231 -9.99 1.75 -6.96
CA ALA A 231 -10.56 2.88 -7.67
C ALA A 231 -11.96 2.59 -8.21
N ALA A 232 -12.17 1.43 -8.83
CA ALA A 232 -13.48 1.01 -9.32
C ALA A 232 -14.52 0.84 -8.18
N ALA A 233 -14.09 0.35 -7.01
CA ALA A 233 -14.97 0.21 -5.85
C ALA A 233 -15.32 1.58 -5.22
N GLU A 234 -14.38 2.53 -5.21
CA GLU A 234 -14.60 3.91 -4.76
C GLU A 234 -15.59 4.63 -5.67
N ASP A 235 -15.41 4.56 -6.99
CA ASP A 235 -16.34 5.10 -7.99
C ASP A 235 -17.76 4.51 -7.81
N ALA A 236 -17.88 3.20 -7.64
CA ALA A 236 -19.16 2.53 -7.38
C ALA A 236 -19.79 2.98 -6.06
N CYS A 237 -18.98 3.14 -5.02
CA CYS A 237 -19.45 3.62 -3.71
C CYS A 237 -19.99 5.07 -3.79
N GLU A 238 -19.30 5.93 -4.54
CA GLU A 238 -19.75 7.32 -4.75
C GLU A 238 -21.04 7.37 -5.55
N ALA A 239 -21.17 6.58 -6.62
CA ALA A 239 -22.40 6.48 -7.41
C ALA A 239 -23.59 6.00 -6.56
N LEU A 240 -23.38 5.03 -5.65
CA LEU A 240 -24.43 4.57 -4.73
C LEU A 240 -24.83 5.62 -3.70
N ARG A 241 -23.91 6.48 -3.28
CA ARG A 241 -24.21 7.59 -2.36
C ARG A 241 -24.99 8.74 -3.03
N ALA A 242 -24.68 9.01 -4.28
CA ALA A 242 -25.35 10.04 -5.07
C ALA A 242 -26.80 9.69 -5.41
N SER A 243 -27.14 8.41 -5.42
CA SER A 243 -28.46 7.88 -5.73
C SER A 243 -29.18 7.44 -4.44
N SER A 244 -30.53 7.39 -4.50
CA SER A 244 -31.37 6.98 -3.35
C SER A 244 -31.37 5.47 -3.14
N ASN A 245 -30.18 4.85 -3.17
CA ASN A 245 -30.04 3.39 -2.96
C ASN A 245 -30.27 2.98 -1.52
N PRO A 246 -30.69 1.72 -1.28
CA PRO A 246 -30.87 1.17 0.06
C PRO A 246 -29.59 1.31 0.90
N LEU A 247 -29.74 1.64 2.18
CA LEU A 247 -28.64 1.76 3.13
C LEU A 247 -27.73 0.52 3.18
N SER A 248 -28.31 -0.66 3.01
CA SER A 248 -27.56 -1.93 2.99
C SER A 248 -26.54 -2.00 1.85
N GLU A 249 -26.87 -1.46 0.70
CA GLU A 249 -25.97 -1.41 -0.47
C GLU A 249 -24.84 -0.41 -0.24
N GLN A 250 -25.15 0.75 0.32
CA GLN A 250 -24.16 1.77 0.67
C GLN A 250 -23.16 1.24 1.71
N ILE A 251 -23.63 0.54 2.76
CA ILE A 251 -22.77 -0.09 3.77
C ILE A 251 -21.89 -1.19 3.12
N ALA A 252 -22.46 -2.03 2.25
CA ALA A 252 -21.73 -3.09 1.60
C ALA A 252 -20.63 -2.54 0.65
N ALA A 253 -20.92 -1.47 -0.08
CA ALA A 253 -19.94 -0.81 -0.94
C ALA A 253 -18.78 -0.21 -0.13
N LEU A 254 -19.07 0.47 0.99
CA LEU A 254 -18.06 0.98 1.90
C LEU A 254 -17.17 -0.14 2.48
N ASP A 255 -17.77 -1.24 2.88
CA ASP A 255 -17.03 -2.40 3.40
C ASP A 255 -16.15 -3.04 2.32
N LEU A 256 -16.61 -3.07 1.07
CA LEU A 256 -15.80 -3.54 -0.06
C LEU A 256 -14.55 -2.67 -0.26
N VAL A 257 -14.69 -1.34 -0.31
CA VAL A 257 -13.55 -0.42 -0.42
C VAL A 257 -12.56 -0.65 0.71
N ARG A 258 -13.02 -0.66 1.96
CA ARG A 258 -12.17 -0.93 3.13
C ARG A 258 -11.42 -2.28 3.02
N ARG A 259 -12.11 -3.35 2.63
CA ARG A 259 -11.48 -4.67 2.47
C ARG A 259 -10.38 -4.64 1.42
N LEU A 260 -10.65 -4.08 0.25
CA LEU A 260 -9.67 -3.97 -0.84
C LEU A 260 -8.45 -3.14 -0.41
N GLN A 261 -8.65 -2.03 0.29
CA GLN A 261 -7.55 -1.21 0.83
C GLN A 261 -6.72 -1.98 1.87
N CYS A 262 -7.37 -2.74 2.77
CA CYS A 262 -6.68 -3.58 3.77
C CYS A 262 -5.91 -4.75 3.12
N GLU A 263 -6.44 -5.35 2.07
CA GLU A 263 -5.77 -6.43 1.32
C GLU A 263 -4.58 -5.88 0.53
N TRP A 264 -4.75 -4.70 -0.05
CA TRP A 264 -3.69 -4.04 -0.80
C TRP A 264 -2.50 -3.66 0.08
N ILE A 265 -2.70 -3.01 1.24
CA ILE A 265 -1.58 -2.66 2.13
C ILE A 265 -0.85 -3.91 2.63
N ALA A 266 -1.56 -5.00 2.91
CA ALA A 266 -0.96 -6.29 3.26
C ALA A 266 -0.13 -6.86 2.10
N ALA A 267 -0.61 -6.75 0.86
CA ALA A 267 0.12 -7.20 -0.33
C ALA A 267 1.37 -6.34 -0.57
N VAL A 268 1.30 -5.02 -0.39
CA VAL A 268 2.45 -4.10 -0.46
C VAL A 268 3.51 -4.46 0.57
N CYS A 269 3.14 -4.67 1.83
CA CYS A 269 4.08 -5.04 2.88
C CYS A 269 4.73 -6.40 2.61
N ARG A 270 3.96 -7.39 2.13
CA ARG A 270 4.48 -8.69 1.71
C ARG A 270 5.43 -8.59 0.52
N TYR A 271 5.13 -7.75 -0.46
CA TYR A 271 6.02 -7.47 -1.59
C TYR A 271 7.37 -6.92 -1.11
N ASN A 272 7.37 -6.02 -0.13
CA ASN A 272 8.58 -5.46 0.46
C ASN A 272 9.36 -6.49 1.30
N CYS A 273 8.69 -7.44 1.96
CA CYS A 273 9.35 -8.57 2.60
C CYS A 273 10.04 -9.48 1.56
N ASP A 274 9.42 -9.74 0.41
CA ASP A 274 10.04 -10.54 -0.67
C ASP A 274 11.25 -9.80 -1.29
N ILE A 275 11.18 -8.49 -1.46
CA ILE A 275 12.32 -7.66 -1.88
C ILE A 275 13.46 -7.80 -0.87
N ALA A 276 13.15 -7.76 0.43
CA ALA A 276 14.13 -7.92 1.50
C ALA A 276 14.77 -9.31 1.48
N GLU A 277 13.98 -10.37 1.34
CA GLU A 277 14.50 -11.75 1.20
C GLU A 277 15.43 -11.86 -0.01
N TYR A 278 15.05 -11.26 -1.14
CA TYR A 278 15.93 -11.23 -2.32
C TYR A 278 17.23 -10.48 -2.03
N ALA A 279 17.15 -9.27 -1.48
CA ALA A 279 18.32 -8.44 -1.19
C ALA A 279 19.29 -9.16 -0.23
N VAL A 280 18.79 -9.69 0.89
CA VAL A 280 19.61 -10.46 1.87
C VAL A 280 20.23 -11.69 1.24
N THR A 281 19.54 -12.35 0.31
CA THR A 281 20.08 -13.56 -0.39
C THR A 281 21.21 -13.22 -1.36
N VAL A 282 21.23 -12.03 -1.95
CA VAL A 282 22.21 -11.68 -3.01
C VAL A 282 23.37 -10.84 -2.52
N VAL A 283 23.24 -10.14 -1.40
CA VAL A 283 24.32 -9.33 -0.81
C VAL A 283 25.33 -10.24 -0.05
N PRO A 284 26.59 -9.80 0.13
CA PRO A 284 27.56 -10.48 0.97
C PRO A 284 27.07 -10.57 2.43
N ALA A 285 27.44 -11.67 3.10
CA ALA A 285 27.21 -11.81 4.53
C ALA A 285 27.89 -10.66 5.30
N GLY A 286 27.18 -10.11 6.30
CA GLY A 286 27.69 -8.98 7.11
C GLY A 286 27.52 -7.61 6.47
N THR A 287 26.77 -7.51 5.34
CA THR A 287 26.38 -6.22 4.76
C THR A 287 25.71 -5.35 5.82
N ASN A 288 26.12 -4.09 5.91
CA ASN A 288 25.56 -3.19 6.91
C ASN A 288 24.11 -2.78 6.58
N GLY A 289 23.34 -2.44 7.63
CA GLY A 289 21.92 -2.12 7.48
C GLY A 289 21.65 -0.94 6.55
N SER A 290 22.52 0.08 6.49
CA SER A 290 22.33 1.24 5.61
C SER A 290 22.47 0.88 4.13
N GLU A 291 23.43 0.03 3.79
CA GLU A 291 23.59 -0.48 2.42
C GLU A 291 22.40 -1.35 2.02
N LEU A 292 21.91 -2.18 2.94
CA LEU A 292 20.74 -3.02 2.71
C LEU A 292 19.49 -2.14 2.46
N VAL A 293 19.27 -1.12 3.29
CA VAL A 293 18.13 -0.19 3.12
C VAL A 293 18.16 0.51 1.77
N ASN A 294 19.32 0.93 1.29
CA ASN A 294 19.46 1.55 -0.05
C ASN A 294 19.06 0.59 -1.20
N LEU A 295 19.10 -0.72 -0.97
CA LEU A 295 18.62 -1.71 -1.92
C LEU A 295 17.10 -1.94 -1.82
N LEU A 296 16.52 -1.73 -0.64
CA LEU A 296 15.10 -1.99 -0.34
C LEU A 296 14.20 -0.78 -0.64
N ILE A 297 14.65 0.40 -0.25
CA ILE A 297 13.91 1.65 -0.38
C ILE A 297 14.60 2.47 -1.46
N ARG A 298 14.28 2.21 -2.73
CA ARG A 298 14.65 3.16 -3.78
C ARG A 298 13.80 4.40 -3.61
N PRO A 299 14.36 5.58 -3.43
CA PRO A 299 13.59 6.81 -3.55
C PRO A 299 12.95 6.78 -4.94
N ALA A 300 11.65 7.10 -5.01
CA ALA A 300 11.05 7.38 -6.30
C ALA A 300 11.99 8.38 -7.02
N PRO A 301 12.29 8.18 -8.33
CA PRO A 301 13.05 9.18 -9.04
C PRO A 301 12.32 10.49 -8.75
N GLU A 302 13.06 11.44 -8.16
CA GLU A 302 12.53 12.79 -7.94
C GLU A 302 11.88 13.15 -9.26
N SER A 303 10.54 13.28 -9.24
CA SER A 303 9.80 13.74 -10.41
C SER A 303 10.55 14.97 -10.82
N VAL A 304 11.20 14.90 -11.99
CA VAL A 304 11.97 16.01 -12.57
C VAL A 304 11.02 17.18 -12.46
N GLN A 305 11.27 18.05 -11.47
CA GLN A 305 10.53 19.30 -11.37
C GLN A 305 10.66 19.88 -12.76
N PRO A 306 9.54 20.16 -13.48
CA PRO A 306 9.65 20.82 -14.76
C PRO A 306 10.50 22.04 -14.46
N LEU A 307 11.66 22.12 -15.13
CA LEU A 307 12.51 23.30 -15.10
C LEU A 307 11.56 24.46 -15.32
N VAL A 308 11.19 25.12 -14.23
CA VAL A 308 10.48 26.39 -14.29
C VAL A 308 11.44 27.22 -15.14
N SER A 309 11.03 27.44 -16.38
CA SER A 309 11.74 28.32 -17.29
C SER A 309 11.99 29.57 -16.48
N GLU A 310 13.27 29.85 -16.19
CA GLU A 310 13.66 31.14 -15.61
C GLU A 310 13.05 32.19 -16.53
N GLU A 311 12.01 32.82 -16.03
CA GLU A 311 11.44 34.02 -16.64
C GLU A 311 12.61 35.01 -16.80
N PRO A 312 12.91 35.50 -18.01
CA PRO A 312 14.08 36.36 -18.22
C PRO A 312 13.97 37.53 -17.25
N ALA A 313 14.95 37.63 -16.37
CA ALA A 313 15.07 38.71 -15.39
C ALA A 313 14.75 40.04 -16.05
N ALA A 314 13.69 40.65 -15.64
CA ALA A 314 13.31 42.00 -16.07
C ALA A 314 14.50 42.94 -15.79
N VAL A 315 15.08 43.49 -16.86
CA VAL A 315 16.13 44.49 -16.81
C VAL A 315 15.61 45.69 -16.03
N GLN A 316 16.07 45.86 -14.79
CA GLN A 316 15.79 47.06 -14.02
C GLN A 316 16.51 48.24 -14.71
N PRO A 317 15.81 49.36 -15.00
CA PRO A 317 16.47 50.55 -15.52
C PRO A 317 17.36 51.17 -14.43
N ALA A 318 18.63 51.30 -14.75
CA ALA A 318 19.59 52.06 -13.95
C ALA A 318 19.14 53.51 -13.85
N GLY A 319 18.92 53.99 -12.62
CA GLY A 319 18.78 55.43 -12.39
C GLY A 319 17.76 55.79 -11.32
N ALA A 320 18.12 55.64 -10.05
CA ALA A 320 17.59 56.48 -8.97
C ALA A 320 18.67 56.65 -7.90
N THR A 321 19.19 57.86 -7.84
CA THR A 321 20.22 58.37 -6.90
C THR A 321 19.66 58.29 -5.48
N GLU A 322 20.31 57.54 -4.59
CA GLU A 322 19.98 57.50 -3.16
C GLU A 322 20.27 58.86 -2.49
N PRO A 323 19.36 59.40 -1.69
CA PRO A 323 19.65 60.57 -0.83
C PRO A 323 20.42 60.09 0.43
N ILE A 324 21.51 60.80 0.70
CA ILE A 324 22.43 60.65 1.84
C ILE A 324 21.67 60.85 3.16
N PRO A 325 21.71 59.90 4.13
CA PRO A 325 21.08 60.09 5.43
C PRO A 325 21.85 61.10 6.28
N ALA A 326 21.14 62.08 6.83
CA ALA A 326 21.66 63.07 7.75
C ALA A 326 22.14 62.45 9.07
N ARG A 327 23.37 62.81 9.46
CA ARG A 327 24.08 62.41 10.67
C ARG A 327 23.42 63.01 11.92
N ALA A 328 22.89 62.17 12.82
CA ALA A 328 22.36 62.57 14.12
C ALA A 328 23.50 62.97 15.10
N PRO A 329 23.31 63.99 15.96
CA PRO A 329 24.34 64.43 16.89
C PRO A 329 24.52 63.49 18.08
N GLN A 330 25.79 63.23 18.41
CA GLN A 330 26.23 62.51 19.60
C GLN A 330 25.91 63.31 20.86
N ARG A 331 25.19 62.71 21.83
CA ARG A 331 25.10 63.21 23.20
C ARG A 331 26.28 62.69 24.00
N GLN A 332 27.05 63.60 24.59
CA GLN A 332 28.07 63.34 25.60
C GLN A 332 27.39 63.01 26.96
N PRO A 333 27.96 62.11 27.75
CA PRO A 333 27.52 61.88 29.11
C PRO A 333 28.17 62.87 30.07
N SER A 334 27.37 63.32 31.01
CA SER A 334 27.80 63.95 32.25
C SER A 334 27.77 62.92 33.37
#